data_44c713e8f290f69e2115365087a68688
#
_entry.id   44c713e8f290f69e2115365087a68688
#
_cell.length_a   1.000
_cell.length_b   1.000
_cell.length_c   1.000
_cell.angle_alpha   90.00
_cell.angle_beta   90.00
_cell.angle_gamma   90.00
#
_symmetry.space_group_name_H-M   'P 1'
#
loop_
_entity.id
_entity.type
_entity.pdbx_description
1 polymer ?
#
loop_
_entity_poly.entity_id
_entity_poly.type
_entity_poly.pdbx_seq_one_letter_code
_entity_poly.pdbx_strand_id
1 'polypeptide(L)'
;VTVTQRKPRGKKEYEVCEDRKEGENEATQVLKVIPQKHVDKEAAWLKKGGKLLFGYKQHTAANQEGFVLAIHTTPANQSDIKNLESVLNKLNIAQRTPVYADKGYACENNDQLIKEKKLKNRILYKALKNNPLTELHKQINKKISQTRYKVERTFG
;
A
#
# COMPACT_ATOMS: atom_id res chain seq x y z
N VAL A 1 -1.39 -7.90 -1.64
CA VAL A 1 -2.50 -8.80 -1.21
C VAL A 1 -3.36 -8.08 -0.20
N THR A 2 -4.69 -8.30 -0.22
CA THR A 2 -5.62 -7.73 0.77
C THR A 2 -6.07 -8.84 1.72
N VAL A 3 -5.82 -8.65 3.01
CA VAL A 3 -6.24 -9.57 4.07
C VAL A 3 -7.50 -8.99 4.72
N THR A 4 -8.60 -9.73 4.68
CA THR A 4 -9.88 -9.29 5.23
C THR A 4 -10.02 -9.70 6.70
N GLN A 5 -10.65 -8.83 7.48
CA GLN A 5 -10.99 -9.03 8.87
C GLN A 5 -12.51 -9.03 9.07
N ARG A 6 -12.96 -9.42 10.27
CA ARG A 6 -14.37 -9.35 10.62
C ARG A 6 -14.85 -7.90 10.51
N LYS A 7 -15.85 -7.67 9.66
CA LYS A 7 -16.41 -6.33 9.43
C LYS A 7 -17.17 -5.84 10.66
N PRO A 8 -17.05 -4.54 11.00
CA PRO A 8 -17.94 -3.92 11.97
C PRO A 8 -19.40 -4.07 11.52
N ARG A 9 -20.28 -4.38 12.47
CA ARG A 9 -21.74 -4.54 12.24
C ARG A 9 -22.51 -3.56 13.09
N GLY A 10 -23.67 -3.10 12.59
CA GLY A 10 -24.55 -2.19 13.33
C GLY A 10 -24.18 -0.71 13.16
N LYS A 11 -24.88 0.14 13.94
CA LYS A 11 -24.61 1.59 13.98
C LYS A 11 -23.34 1.85 14.79
N LYS A 12 -22.62 2.89 14.41
CA LYS A 12 -21.50 3.39 15.22
C LYS A 12 -22.05 3.98 16.52
N GLU A 13 -21.50 3.56 17.63
CA GLU A 13 -21.73 4.18 18.93
C GLU A 13 -20.65 5.22 19.17
N TYR A 14 -21.00 6.33 19.81
CA TYR A 14 -20.11 7.44 20.06
C TYR A 14 -20.14 7.76 21.55
N GLU A 15 -18.97 8.07 22.11
CA GLU A 15 -18.81 8.67 23.44
C GLU A 15 -18.31 10.11 23.30
N VAL A 16 -18.74 10.97 24.22
CA VAL A 16 -18.26 12.33 24.33
C VAL A 16 -17.01 12.31 25.17
N CYS A 17 -15.89 12.73 24.60
CA CYS A 17 -14.63 12.88 25.32
C CYS A 17 -14.24 14.35 25.36
N GLU A 18 -13.66 14.79 26.48
CA GLU A 18 -13.02 16.09 26.57
C GLU A 18 -11.60 15.98 26.06
N ASP A 19 -11.26 16.74 25.02
CA ASP A 19 -9.90 16.87 24.51
C ASP A 19 -9.35 18.22 24.93
N ARG A 20 -8.25 18.22 25.70
CA ARG A 20 -7.52 19.43 26.10
C ARG A 20 -6.24 19.49 25.31
N LYS A 21 -6.10 20.51 24.48
CA LYS A 21 -4.80 20.80 23.88
C LYS A 21 -3.92 21.55 24.87
N GLU A 22 -2.65 21.23 24.88
CA GLU A 22 -1.67 21.95 25.72
C GLU A 22 -1.70 23.43 25.35
N GLY A 23 -2.07 24.29 26.36
CA GLY A 23 -2.13 25.75 26.21
C GLY A 23 -3.51 26.36 26.01
N GLU A 24 -4.59 25.57 25.91
CA GLU A 24 -5.97 26.08 25.85
C GLU A 24 -6.70 25.87 27.18
N ASN A 25 -7.33 26.93 27.70
CA ASN A 25 -8.09 26.89 28.97
C ASN A 25 -9.48 26.25 28.82
N GLU A 26 -9.96 26.01 27.63
CA GLU A 26 -11.28 25.42 27.37
C GLU A 26 -11.11 23.98 26.83
N ALA A 27 -11.82 23.02 27.46
CA ALA A 27 -11.91 21.66 26.99
C ALA A 27 -12.93 21.59 25.84
N THR A 28 -12.50 21.10 24.68
CA THR A 28 -13.40 20.88 23.54
C THR A 28 -14.01 19.49 23.63
N GLN A 29 -15.33 19.38 23.59
CA GLN A 29 -16.01 18.09 23.55
C GLN A 29 -15.87 17.46 22.15
N VAL A 30 -15.26 16.29 22.09
CA VAL A 30 -15.05 15.52 20.86
C VAL A 30 -15.79 14.19 20.93
N LEU A 31 -16.55 13.88 19.87
CA LEU A 31 -17.21 12.57 19.74
C LEU A 31 -16.21 11.52 19.28
N LYS A 32 -15.87 10.56 20.14
CA LYS A 32 -15.06 9.39 19.78
C LYS A 32 -15.94 8.18 19.50
N VAL A 33 -15.61 7.43 18.43
CA VAL A 33 -16.32 6.20 18.09
C VAL A 33 -15.96 5.10 19.10
N ILE A 34 -16.97 4.52 19.76
CA ILE A 34 -16.77 3.38 20.65
C ILE A 34 -16.38 2.16 19.81
N PRO A 35 -15.24 1.53 20.08
CA PRO A 35 -14.81 0.35 19.34
C PRO A 35 -15.76 -0.83 19.63
N GLN A 36 -16.26 -1.45 18.57
CA GLN A 36 -17.09 -2.64 18.72
C GLN A 36 -16.26 -3.83 19.23
N LYS A 37 -16.84 -4.63 20.13
CA LYS A 37 -16.23 -5.89 20.61
C LYS A 37 -15.92 -6.81 19.42
N HIS A 38 -14.78 -7.46 19.45
CA HIS A 38 -14.30 -8.41 18.41
C HIS A 38 -14.04 -7.80 17.02
N VAL A 39 -13.94 -6.49 16.90
CA VAL A 39 -13.51 -5.80 15.70
C VAL A 39 -12.09 -5.31 15.91
N ASP A 40 -11.23 -5.60 14.95
CA ASP A 40 -9.84 -5.14 14.95
C ASP A 40 -9.79 -3.62 14.74
N LYS A 41 -9.25 -2.90 15.73
CA LYS A 41 -9.20 -1.43 15.75
C LYS A 41 -8.20 -0.85 14.75
N GLU A 42 -7.19 -1.63 14.37
CA GLU A 42 -6.15 -1.21 13.44
C GLU A 42 -6.52 -1.49 11.98
N ALA A 43 -7.51 -2.36 11.76
CA ALA A 43 -8.01 -2.65 10.43
C ALA A 43 -8.79 -1.46 9.84
N ALA A 44 -8.71 -1.30 8.52
CA ALA A 44 -9.37 -0.19 7.83
C ALA A 44 -10.19 -0.64 6.62
N TRP A 45 -11.12 0.22 6.20
CA TRP A 45 -11.95 -0.01 5.03
C TRP A 45 -11.22 0.35 3.74
N LEU A 46 -11.36 -0.51 2.74
CA LEU A 46 -10.88 -0.31 1.37
C LEU A 46 -12.00 -0.60 0.38
N LYS A 47 -12.24 0.30 -0.57
CA LYS A 47 -13.09 0.05 -1.74
C LYS A 47 -12.22 -0.43 -2.90
N LYS A 48 -12.43 -1.68 -3.36
CA LYS A 48 -11.69 -2.26 -4.49
C LYS A 48 -12.65 -3.04 -5.38
N GLY A 49 -12.67 -2.73 -6.68
CA GLY A 49 -13.54 -3.41 -7.65
C GLY A 49 -15.03 -3.36 -7.28
N GLY A 50 -15.51 -2.22 -6.78
CA GLY A 50 -16.90 -2.05 -6.33
C GLY A 50 -17.23 -2.68 -4.96
N LYS A 51 -16.32 -3.49 -4.39
CA LYS A 51 -16.52 -4.16 -3.10
C LYS A 51 -15.86 -3.39 -1.96
N LEU A 52 -16.54 -3.35 -0.80
CA LEU A 52 -15.97 -2.85 0.45
C LEU A 52 -15.32 -4.00 1.20
N LEU A 53 -14.02 -3.87 1.46
CA LEU A 53 -13.18 -4.80 2.20
C LEU A 53 -12.74 -4.13 3.50
N PHE A 54 -12.74 -4.86 4.60
CA PHE A 54 -12.22 -4.38 5.89
C PHE A 54 -11.04 -5.23 6.29
N GLY A 55 -9.91 -4.63 6.63
CA GLY A 55 -8.71 -5.38 7.00
C GLY A 55 -7.41 -4.64 6.67
N TYR A 56 -6.46 -5.38 6.13
CA TYR A 56 -5.09 -4.96 5.88
C TYR A 56 -4.70 -5.16 4.42
N LYS A 57 -3.65 -4.46 4.00
CA LYS A 57 -2.88 -4.75 2.79
C LYS A 57 -1.55 -5.36 3.18
N GLN A 58 -1.13 -6.38 2.43
CA GLN A 58 0.23 -6.90 2.47
C GLN A 58 0.99 -6.48 1.22
N HIS A 59 2.09 -5.80 1.43
CA HIS A 59 3.08 -5.46 0.41
C HIS A 59 4.17 -6.51 0.49
N THR A 60 4.23 -7.38 -0.51
CA THR A 60 5.12 -8.53 -0.50
C THR A 60 6.18 -8.38 -1.57
N ALA A 61 7.43 -8.56 -1.19
CA ALA A 61 8.54 -8.70 -2.13
C ALA A 61 8.90 -10.18 -2.30
N ALA A 62 9.07 -10.60 -3.55
CA ALA A 62 9.51 -11.94 -3.88
C ALA A 62 10.61 -11.91 -4.93
N ASN A 63 11.43 -12.97 -5.00
CA ASN A 63 12.45 -13.13 -6.04
C ASN A 63 11.85 -13.71 -7.33
N GLN A 64 12.70 -13.94 -8.34
CA GLN A 64 12.27 -14.50 -9.63
C GLN A 64 11.77 -15.94 -9.57
N GLU A 65 12.13 -16.66 -8.53
CA GLU A 65 11.73 -18.04 -8.27
C GLU A 65 10.40 -18.13 -7.51
N GLY A 66 9.88 -16.96 -7.03
CA GLY A 66 8.64 -16.88 -6.29
C GLY A 66 8.80 -16.95 -4.76
N PHE A 67 10.02 -17.05 -4.23
CA PHE A 67 10.24 -17.01 -2.78
C PHE A 67 9.97 -15.63 -2.22
N VAL A 68 9.18 -15.57 -1.15
CA VAL A 68 8.88 -14.34 -0.42
C VAL A 68 10.11 -13.92 0.38
N LEU A 69 10.63 -12.72 0.09
CA LEU A 69 11.80 -12.14 0.73
C LEU A 69 11.44 -11.20 1.87
N ALA A 70 10.35 -10.46 1.72
CA ALA A 70 9.86 -9.53 2.75
C ALA A 70 8.35 -9.32 2.65
N ILE A 71 7.74 -9.06 3.80
CA ILE A 71 6.33 -8.66 3.92
C ILE A 71 6.26 -7.39 4.76
N HIS A 72 5.44 -6.45 4.32
CA HIS A 72 5.05 -5.26 5.07
C HIS A 72 3.54 -5.14 5.07
N THR A 73 2.92 -5.14 6.25
CA THR A 73 1.47 -5.09 6.42
C THR A 73 1.05 -3.71 6.91
N THR A 74 0.00 -3.17 6.31
CA THR A 74 -0.56 -1.86 6.66
C THR A 74 -2.09 -1.94 6.71
N PRO A 75 -2.76 -1.02 7.43
CA PRO A 75 -4.21 -0.86 7.30
C PRO A 75 -4.62 -0.70 5.84
N ALA A 76 -5.75 -1.30 5.44
CA ALA A 76 -6.12 -1.42 4.02
C ALA A 76 -6.32 -0.08 3.30
N ASN A 77 -6.60 1.00 4.02
CA ASN A 77 -6.79 2.36 3.47
C ASN A 77 -5.48 3.08 3.14
N GLN A 78 -4.33 2.58 3.59
CA GLN A 78 -3.05 3.22 3.28
C GLN A 78 -2.71 3.11 1.79
N SER A 79 -2.10 4.17 1.25
CA SER A 79 -1.66 4.21 -0.15
C SER A 79 -0.44 3.33 -0.37
N ASP A 80 -0.43 2.59 -1.49
CA ASP A 80 0.69 1.73 -1.87
C ASP A 80 1.99 2.52 -2.07
N ILE A 81 1.89 3.76 -2.56
CA ILE A 81 3.03 4.67 -2.82
C ILE A 81 3.95 4.79 -1.61
N LYS A 82 3.38 4.97 -0.41
CA LYS A 82 4.13 5.22 0.82
C LYS A 82 4.87 4.00 1.38
N ASN A 83 4.58 2.82 0.87
CA ASN A 83 5.01 1.56 1.48
C ASN A 83 6.19 0.89 0.75
N LEU A 84 6.63 1.41 -0.41
CA LEU A 84 7.76 0.86 -1.15
C LEU A 84 9.05 0.91 -0.34
N GLU A 85 9.32 2.03 0.29
CA GLU A 85 10.51 2.22 1.12
C GLU A 85 10.57 1.20 2.26
N SER A 86 9.45 1.03 3.00
CA SER A 86 9.35 0.08 4.09
C SER A 86 9.62 -1.37 3.66
N VAL A 87 9.21 -1.74 2.44
CA VAL A 87 9.51 -3.05 1.88
C VAL A 87 10.97 -3.16 1.49
N LEU A 88 11.52 -2.16 0.78
CA LEU A 88 12.92 -2.19 0.32
C LEU A 88 13.92 -2.17 1.47
N ASN A 89 13.60 -1.49 2.58
CA ASN A 89 14.47 -1.46 3.76
C ASN A 89 14.56 -2.80 4.50
N LYS A 90 13.61 -3.71 4.28
CA LYS A 90 13.65 -5.08 4.82
C LYS A 90 14.49 -6.04 3.96
N LEU A 91 14.98 -5.58 2.80
CA LEU A 91 15.66 -6.41 1.82
C LEU A 91 17.16 -6.09 1.79
N ASN A 92 17.96 -7.13 1.77
CA ASN A 92 19.39 -7.02 1.43
C ASN A 92 19.58 -7.40 -0.05
N ILE A 93 19.55 -6.41 -0.94
CA ILE A 93 19.64 -6.60 -2.39
C ILE A 93 20.85 -5.88 -2.98
N ALA A 94 21.48 -6.53 -3.93
CA ALA A 94 22.64 -5.98 -4.61
C ALA A 94 22.29 -4.73 -5.44
N GLN A 95 23.25 -3.82 -5.58
CA GLN A 95 23.11 -2.67 -6.48
C GLN A 95 22.78 -3.15 -7.91
N ARG A 96 22.08 -2.31 -8.68
CA ARG A 96 21.62 -2.59 -10.05
C ARG A 96 20.58 -3.70 -10.17
N THR A 97 20.09 -4.28 -9.07
CA THR A 97 18.97 -5.23 -9.09
C THR A 97 17.71 -4.53 -9.61
N PRO A 98 16.97 -5.11 -10.56
CA PRO A 98 15.73 -4.55 -11.05
C PRO A 98 14.59 -4.75 -10.03
N VAL A 99 13.88 -3.66 -9.73
CA VAL A 99 12.71 -3.66 -8.84
C VAL A 99 11.45 -3.53 -9.69
N TYR A 100 10.70 -4.61 -9.79
CA TYR A 100 9.44 -4.67 -10.51
C TYR A 100 8.27 -4.40 -9.56
N ALA A 101 7.45 -3.40 -9.86
CA ALA A 101 6.27 -3.11 -9.04
C ALA A 101 5.08 -2.64 -9.89
N ASP A 102 3.89 -2.65 -9.27
CA ASP A 102 2.67 -2.18 -9.92
C ASP A 102 2.68 -0.64 -10.08
N LYS A 103 1.88 -0.15 -11.03
CA LYS A 103 1.61 1.28 -11.24
C LYS A 103 1.10 2.00 -9.99
N GLY A 104 0.58 1.26 -8.99
CA GLY A 104 0.20 1.79 -7.68
C GLY A 104 1.37 2.39 -6.89
N TYR A 105 2.61 1.98 -7.21
CA TYR A 105 3.84 2.50 -6.60
C TYR A 105 4.49 3.64 -7.41
N ALA A 106 3.97 3.95 -8.60
CA ALA A 106 4.56 4.95 -9.50
C ALA A 106 4.38 6.36 -8.92
N CYS A 107 5.47 6.98 -8.51
CA CYS A 107 5.58 8.38 -8.12
C CYS A 107 7.04 8.82 -8.11
N GLU A 108 7.28 10.11 -8.18
CA GLU A 108 8.61 10.72 -8.23
C GLU A 108 9.48 10.34 -7.01
N ASN A 109 8.90 10.35 -5.81
CA ASN A 109 9.62 9.97 -4.58
C ASN A 109 10.14 8.53 -4.64
N ASN A 110 9.35 7.59 -5.17
CA ASN A 110 9.77 6.21 -5.32
C ASN A 110 10.82 6.04 -6.43
N ASP A 111 10.75 6.83 -7.49
CA ASP A 111 11.77 6.85 -8.54
C ASP A 111 13.11 7.33 -7.97
N GLN A 112 13.08 8.38 -7.16
CA GLN A 112 14.24 8.91 -6.46
C GLN A 112 14.81 7.90 -5.45
N LEU A 113 13.97 7.29 -4.61
CA LEU A 113 14.36 6.25 -3.65
C LEU A 113 15.09 5.08 -4.34
N ILE A 114 14.55 4.59 -5.46
CA ILE A 114 15.19 3.50 -6.23
C ILE A 114 16.54 3.93 -6.78
N LYS A 115 16.66 5.18 -7.25
CA LYS A 115 17.91 5.74 -7.75
C LYS A 115 18.96 5.89 -6.65
N GLU A 116 18.59 6.41 -5.48
CA GLU A 116 19.46 6.55 -4.30
C GLU A 116 20.00 5.20 -3.83
N LYS A 117 19.13 4.17 -3.82
CA LYS A 117 19.54 2.79 -3.52
C LYS A 117 20.35 2.13 -4.66
N LYS A 118 20.64 2.84 -5.75
CA LYS A 118 21.33 2.35 -6.95
C LYS A 118 20.68 1.11 -7.57
N LEU A 119 19.38 1.02 -7.51
CA LEU A 119 18.58 -0.06 -8.09
C LEU A 119 18.08 0.33 -9.49
N LYS A 120 17.60 -0.65 -10.27
CA LYS A 120 16.98 -0.39 -11.58
C LYS A 120 15.47 -0.28 -11.42
N ASN A 121 14.90 0.87 -11.73
CA ASN A 121 13.46 1.05 -11.71
C ASN A 121 12.76 0.28 -12.84
N ARG A 122 11.82 -0.58 -12.47
CA ARG A 122 10.91 -1.34 -13.33
C ARG A 122 9.47 -1.28 -12.80
N ILE A 123 9.09 -0.14 -12.18
CA ILE A 123 7.70 0.14 -11.84
C ILE A 123 6.94 0.39 -13.13
N LEU A 124 5.70 -0.11 -13.21
CA LEU A 124 4.83 0.12 -14.36
C LEU A 124 4.52 1.61 -14.51
N TYR A 125 4.68 2.15 -15.72
CA TYR A 125 4.28 3.50 -16.06
C TYR A 125 2.77 3.68 -15.88
N LYS A 126 2.37 4.80 -15.28
CA LYS A 126 0.99 5.17 -15.02
C LYS A 126 0.56 6.29 -15.96
N ALA A 127 -0.57 6.12 -16.65
CA ALA A 127 -1.20 7.20 -17.38
C ALA A 127 -1.69 8.29 -16.41
N LEU A 128 -1.43 9.54 -16.71
CA LEU A 128 -1.97 10.71 -16.02
C LEU A 128 -3.08 11.34 -16.88
N LYS A 129 -3.98 12.11 -16.25
CA LYS A 129 -5.14 12.72 -16.93
C LYS A 129 -4.77 13.50 -18.19
N ASN A 130 -3.63 14.23 -18.13
CA ASN A 130 -3.15 15.09 -19.23
C ASN A 130 -1.89 14.53 -19.92
N ASN A 131 -1.44 13.32 -19.58
CA ASN A 131 -0.25 12.69 -20.14
C ASN A 131 -0.51 11.18 -20.31
N PRO A 132 -1.11 10.76 -21.43
CA PRO A 132 -1.35 9.36 -21.72
C PRO A 132 -0.03 8.61 -21.97
N LEU A 133 -0.07 7.29 -21.82
CA LEU A 133 1.09 6.46 -22.10
C LEU A 133 1.45 6.49 -23.58
N THR A 134 2.71 6.73 -23.90
CA THR A 134 3.27 6.58 -25.24
C THR A 134 3.31 5.11 -25.63
N GLU A 135 3.44 4.82 -26.94
CA GLU A 135 3.62 3.45 -27.42
C GLU A 135 4.86 2.77 -26.81
N LEU A 136 5.94 3.52 -26.62
CA LEU A 136 7.12 3.04 -25.93
C LEU A 136 6.81 2.64 -24.47
N HIS A 137 6.08 3.47 -23.73
CA HIS A 137 5.66 3.13 -22.36
C HIS A 137 4.79 1.88 -22.32
N LYS A 138 3.89 1.69 -23.28
CA LYS A 138 3.05 0.49 -23.37
C LYS A 138 3.89 -0.76 -23.64
N GLN A 139 4.87 -0.69 -24.53
CA GLN A 139 5.78 -1.80 -24.82
C GLN A 139 6.64 -2.16 -23.60
N ILE A 140 7.17 -1.18 -22.89
CA ILE A 140 7.94 -1.39 -21.65
C ILE A 140 7.04 -2.02 -20.59
N ASN A 141 5.83 -1.51 -20.39
CA ASN A 141 4.87 -2.05 -19.44
C ASN A 141 4.52 -3.52 -19.75
N LYS A 142 4.40 -3.89 -21.04
CA LYS A 142 4.18 -5.28 -21.46
C LYS A 142 5.32 -6.20 -21.00
N LYS A 143 6.58 -5.77 -21.18
CA LYS A 143 7.75 -6.54 -20.74
C LYS A 143 7.82 -6.65 -19.21
N ILE A 144 7.54 -5.57 -18.48
CA ILE A 144 7.48 -5.56 -17.01
C ILE A 144 6.40 -6.51 -16.50
N SER A 145 5.20 -6.48 -17.09
CA SER A 145 4.08 -7.34 -16.71
C SER A 145 4.39 -8.83 -16.90
N GLN A 146 5.11 -9.20 -17.96
CA GLN A 146 5.54 -10.58 -18.18
C GLN A 146 6.45 -11.10 -17.05
N THR A 147 7.34 -10.26 -16.54
CA THR A 147 8.20 -10.62 -15.40
C THR A 147 7.39 -10.70 -14.09
N ARG A 148 6.49 -9.73 -13.87
CA ARG A 148 5.62 -9.69 -12.69
C ARG A 148 4.67 -10.88 -12.60
N TYR A 149 4.17 -11.36 -13.72
CA TYR A 149 3.28 -12.53 -13.77
C TYR A 149 3.87 -13.75 -13.06
N LYS A 150 5.20 -13.95 -13.10
CA LYS A 150 5.86 -15.04 -12.38
C LYS A 150 5.67 -14.93 -10.87
N VAL A 151 5.77 -13.70 -10.34
CA VAL A 151 5.59 -13.41 -8.91
C VAL A 151 4.11 -13.47 -8.49
N GLU A 152 3.21 -13.00 -9.35
CA GLU A 152 1.77 -13.04 -9.08
C GLU A 152 1.25 -14.49 -8.93
N ARG A 153 1.81 -15.43 -9.65
CA ARG A 153 1.49 -16.87 -9.52
C ARG A 153 1.86 -17.46 -8.16
N THR A 154 2.72 -16.80 -7.39
CA THR A 154 3.08 -17.23 -6.04
C THR A 154 1.93 -17.01 -5.05
N PHE A 155 0.97 -16.15 -5.38
CA PHE A 155 -0.12 -15.72 -4.50
C PHE A 155 -1.52 -16.09 -5.00
N GLY A 156 -1.67 -16.74 -6.16
CA GLY A 156 -2.96 -17.03 -6.77
C GLY A 156 -3.10 -18.41 -7.29
#